data_284fd1c5718217b9cf11644e2295747e
#
_entry.id   284fd1c5718217b9cf11644e2295747e
#
_cell.length_a   1.000
_cell.length_b   1.000
_cell.length_c   1.000
_cell.angle_alpha   90.00
_cell.angle_beta   90.00
_cell.angle_gamma   90.00
#
_symmetry.space_group_name_H-M   'P 1'
#
loop_
_entity.id
_entity.type
_entity.pdbx_description
1 polymer ?
#
loop_
_entity_poly.entity_id
_entity_poly.type
_entity_poly.pdbx_seq_one_letter_code
_entity_poly.pdbx_strand_id
1 'polypeptide(L)'
;FDWKWDVATKNQDGAWIGTVNAGLQFSLRDEKYVRPLNTNFYLPKPLLLPSSWGNANKGGVTIALKGKSVLVNNYSGERKMKQGDVLYYNFTLLITPFHPINTDFQWATRFYHKYENLNTVKANSATVVNIHHANAINPWINYPFIEHKKMKSYIDSAHTLGLKVKIYNTVRELSNHAYETFPMRSLGHEIYSPGQGGGYS
;
A
#
# COMPACT_ATOMS: atom_id res chain seq x y z
N PHE A 1 -8.19 0.07 25.04
CA PHE A 1 -7.09 -0.21 24.12
C PHE A 1 -6.00 0.82 24.34
N ASP A 2 -4.84 0.37 24.77
CA ASP A 2 -3.63 1.18 24.91
C ASP A 2 -2.61 0.73 23.89
N TRP A 3 -2.15 1.68 23.11
CA TRP A 3 -1.13 1.43 22.11
C TRP A 3 0.03 2.39 22.31
N LYS A 4 1.21 1.85 22.46
CA LYS A 4 2.46 2.61 22.52
C LYS A 4 3.15 2.57 21.16
N TRP A 5 3.95 3.57 20.91
CA TRP A 5 4.78 3.60 19.72
C TRP A 5 5.68 2.37 19.65
N ASP A 6 5.53 1.62 18.58
CA ASP A 6 6.40 0.48 18.29
C ASP A 6 6.78 0.49 16.81
N VAL A 7 7.42 1.56 16.40
CA VAL A 7 7.82 1.74 14.99
C VAL A 7 8.96 0.80 14.63
N ALA A 8 9.87 0.52 15.57
CA ALA A 8 11.04 -0.31 15.32
C ALA A 8 10.68 -1.77 14.99
N THR A 9 9.74 -2.35 15.73
CA THR A 9 9.37 -3.76 15.57
C THR A 9 8.12 -3.95 14.72
N LYS A 10 7.16 -3.02 14.75
CA LYS A 10 5.88 -3.15 14.05
C LYS A 10 5.68 -2.16 12.90
N ASN A 11 6.67 -1.31 12.66
CA ASN A 11 6.62 -0.30 11.60
C ASN A 11 5.39 0.62 11.69
N GLN A 12 5.01 0.99 12.91
CA GLN A 12 3.84 1.79 13.20
C GLN A 12 4.23 3.21 13.58
N ASP A 13 3.71 4.19 12.89
CA ASP A 13 3.88 5.62 13.13
C ASP A 13 2.54 6.37 13.12
N GLY A 14 1.46 5.66 13.03
CA GLY A 14 0.11 6.17 13.00
C GLY A 14 -0.95 5.06 13.02
N ALA A 15 -2.20 5.45 12.97
CA ALA A 15 -3.32 4.53 12.88
C ALA A 15 -4.46 5.13 12.03
N TRP A 16 -5.29 4.26 11.51
CA TRP A 16 -6.57 4.62 10.90
C TRP A 16 -7.71 4.11 11.78
N ILE A 17 -8.70 4.96 11.98
CA ILE A 17 -9.89 4.65 12.77
C ILE A 17 -11.10 5.06 11.96
N GLY A 18 -12.02 4.14 11.77
CA GLY A 18 -13.21 4.47 10.99
C GLY A 18 -14.07 3.29 10.63
N THR A 19 -15.01 3.58 9.78
CA THR A 19 -15.91 2.65 9.12
C THR A 19 -15.75 2.77 7.61
N VAL A 20 -16.51 2.00 6.84
CA VAL A 20 -16.48 2.02 5.37
C VAL A 20 -16.64 3.43 4.79
N ASN A 21 -17.50 4.26 5.40
CA ASN A 21 -17.89 5.56 4.87
C ASN A 21 -17.43 6.76 5.72
N ALA A 22 -16.66 6.52 6.77
CA ALA A 22 -16.13 7.60 7.60
C ALA A 22 -14.90 7.13 8.36
N GLY A 23 -13.80 7.81 8.23
CA GLY A 23 -12.57 7.47 8.93
C GLY A 23 -11.57 8.60 8.98
N LEU A 24 -10.64 8.44 9.88
CA LEU A 24 -9.53 9.35 10.08
C LEU A 24 -8.24 8.55 10.24
N GLN A 25 -7.27 8.83 9.40
CA GLN A 25 -5.90 8.38 9.61
C GLN A 25 -5.10 9.50 10.23
N PHE A 26 -4.35 9.19 11.26
CA PHE A 26 -3.33 10.08 11.78
C PHE A 26 -1.94 9.47 11.65
N SER A 27 -0.94 10.30 11.46
CA SER A 27 0.48 9.92 11.53
C SER A 27 1.24 10.98 12.26
N LEU A 28 2.06 10.58 13.22
CA LEU A 28 2.85 11.49 14.05
C LEU A 28 4.25 11.62 13.45
N ARG A 29 4.76 12.83 13.42
CA ARG A 29 6.01 13.21 12.79
C ARG A 29 6.81 14.15 13.69
N ASP A 30 8.10 14.26 13.45
CA ASP A 30 8.91 15.40 13.86
C ASP A 30 9.68 15.95 12.65
N GLU A 31 10.45 17.00 12.84
CA GLU A 31 11.15 17.66 11.74
C GLU A 31 12.10 16.72 10.99
N LYS A 32 12.72 15.80 11.69
CA LYS A 32 13.75 14.90 11.15
C LYS A 32 13.20 13.53 10.73
N TYR A 33 11.98 13.24 11.10
CA TYR A 33 11.39 11.94 10.81
C TYR A 33 10.90 11.86 9.38
N VAL A 34 11.57 11.06 8.60
CA VAL A 34 11.14 10.70 7.25
C VAL A 34 10.81 9.22 7.24
N ARG A 35 9.55 8.89 6.97
CA ARG A 35 9.15 7.49 6.83
C ARG A 35 9.74 6.93 5.54
N PRO A 36 10.64 5.95 5.61
CA PRO A 36 11.18 5.32 4.43
C PRO A 36 10.09 4.50 3.74
N LEU A 37 10.02 4.59 2.43
CA LEU A 37 9.15 3.73 1.64
C LEU A 37 9.65 2.29 1.73
N ASN A 38 8.74 1.37 2.05
CA ASN A 38 8.95 -0.07 1.92
C ASN A 38 10.19 -0.64 2.63
N THR A 39 10.55 -0.09 3.78
CA THR A 39 11.75 -0.47 4.52
C THR A 39 11.77 -1.92 4.98
N ASN A 40 10.62 -2.52 5.23
CA ASN A 40 10.54 -3.92 5.67
C ASN A 40 10.97 -4.91 4.61
N PHE A 41 10.97 -4.51 3.35
CA PHE A 41 11.24 -5.40 2.24
C PHE A 41 12.67 -5.25 1.72
N TYR A 42 13.19 -4.03 1.60
CA TYR A 42 14.48 -3.77 0.96
C TYR A 42 15.59 -3.36 1.92
N LEU A 43 15.23 -2.74 3.01
CA LEU A 43 16.19 -2.23 3.97
C LEU A 43 15.75 -2.65 5.38
N PRO A 44 16.30 -3.71 5.94
CA PRO A 44 15.96 -4.19 7.29
C PRO A 44 16.51 -3.25 8.37
N LYS A 45 16.31 -1.95 8.19
CA LYS A 45 16.64 -0.95 9.19
C LYS A 45 15.38 -0.60 9.96
N PRO A 46 15.41 -0.58 11.28
CA PRO A 46 14.28 -0.13 12.07
C PRO A 46 13.95 1.31 11.71
N LEU A 47 12.67 1.64 11.68
CA LEU A 47 12.23 3.03 11.58
C LEU A 47 12.60 3.76 12.87
N LEU A 48 13.08 4.99 12.73
CA LEU A 48 13.31 5.84 13.88
C LEU A 48 11.96 6.39 14.35
N LEU A 49 11.74 6.36 15.66
CA LEU A 49 10.60 7.02 16.27
C LEU A 49 10.72 8.53 16.10
N PRO A 50 9.61 9.25 15.85
CA PRO A 50 9.57 10.70 16.00
C PRO A 50 9.96 11.05 17.44
N SER A 51 11.14 11.65 17.65
CA SER A 51 11.77 11.76 18.97
C SER A 51 10.95 12.58 19.95
N SER A 52 10.28 13.62 19.47
CA SER A 52 9.40 14.45 20.29
C SER A 52 8.19 13.67 20.79
N TRP A 53 7.55 12.90 19.92
CA TRP A 53 6.40 12.08 20.29
C TRP A 53 6.78 10.86 21.12
N GLY A 54 7.83 10.15 20.73
CA GLY A 54 8.24 8.91 21.38
C GLY A 54 8.81 9.06 22.77
N ASN A 55 9.54 10.15 23.02
CA ASN A 55 10.11 10.53 24.32
C ASN A 55 10.71 9.34 25.09
N ALA A 56 11.62 8.60 24.48
CA ALA A 56 12.25 7.42 25.07
C ALA A 56 11.21 6.42 25.66
N ASN A 57 10.18 6.11 24.89
CA ASN A 57 9.06 5.20 25.22
C ASN A 57 8.11 5.69 26.31
N LYS A 58 8.14 6.98 26.66
CA LYS A 58 7.13 7.59 27.54
C LYS A 58 5.90 8.08 26.77
N GLY A 59 6.06 8.34 25.48
CA GLY A 59 4.95 8.70 24.59
C GLY A 59 4.11 7.51 24.20
N GLY A 60 2.89 7.78 23.75
CA GLY A 60 1.97 6.72 23.30
C GLY A 60 0.68 7.25 22.74
N VAL A 61 -0.20 6.31 22.44
CA VAL A 61 -1.55 6.57 21.93
C VAL A 61 -2.53 5.71 22.72
N THR A 62 -3.61 6.32 23.19
CA THR A 62 -4.74 5.58 23.73
C THR A 62 -5.97 5.81 22.87
N ILE A 63 -6.73 4.77 22.63
CA ILE A 63 -7.98 4.81 21.85
C ILE A 63 -9.08 4.22 22.72
N ALA A 64 -10.13 5.00 22.98
CA ALA A 64 -11.23 4.59 23.82
C ALA A 64 -12.58 4.97 23.21
N LEU A 65 -13.58 4.13 23.41
CA LEU A 65 -14.97 4.46 23.11
C LEU A 65 -15.54 5.31 24.26
N LYS A 66 -16.14 6.45 23.92
CA LYS A 66 -16.90 7.29 24.84
C LYS A 66 -18.29 7.56 24.26
N GLY A 67 -19.26 6.76 24.67
CA GLY A 67 -20.61 6.82 24.12
C GLY A 67 -20.60 6.55 22.60
N LYS A 68 -21.00 7.54 21.81
CA LYS A 68 -21.01 7.47 20.33
C LYS A 68 -19.73 7.98 19.68
N SER A 69 -18.72 8.36 20.46
CA SER A 69 -17.49 8.94 19.97
C SER A 69 -16.30 8.04 20.27
N VAL A 70 -15.27 8.14 19.43
CA VAL A 70 -13.96 7.55 19.66
C VAL A 70 -13.01 8.65 20.09
N LEU A 71 -12.42 8.50 21.28
CA LEU A 71 -11.37 9.39 21.75
C LEU A 71 -10.01 8.80 21.40
N VAL A 72 -9.23 9.54 20.67
CA VAL A 72 -7.82 9.22 20.38
C VAL A 72 -6.95 10.23 21.10
N ASN A 73 -6.21 9.77 22.06
CA ASN A 73 -5.28 10.59 22.83
C ASN A 73 -3.84 10.25 22.45
N ASN A 74 -3.17 11.18 21.78
CA ASN A 74 -1.76 11.07 21.45
C ASN A 74 -0.98 11.91 22.46
N TYR A 75 -0.02 11.29 23.13
CA TYR A 75 0.76 11.95 24.18
C TYR A 75 2.25 11.63 24.08
N SER A 76 3.09 12.54 24.52
CA SER A 76 4.55 12.35 24.55
C SER A 76 5.08 11.97 25.92
N GLY A 77 4.24 12.01 26.94
CA GLY A 77 4.65 11.74 28.32
C GLY A 77 5.52 12.84 28.93
N GLU A 78 5.84 12.66 30.19
CA GLU A 78 6.62 13.61 30.96
C GLU A 78 8.08 13.67 30.50
N ARG A 79 8.62 14.90 30.40
CA ARG A 79 10.04 15.13 30.12
C ARG A 79 10.58 16.34 30.84
N LYS A 80 11.88 16.32 31.10
CA LYS A 80 12.61 17.46 31.58
C LYS A 80 13.12 18.28 30.40
N MET A 81 12.84 19.56 30.41
CA MET A 81 13.29 20.51 29.39
C MET A 81 14.44 21.34 29.91
N LYS A 82 15.41 21.63 29.07
CA LYS A 82 16.51 22.54 29.29
C LYS A 82 16.33 23.78 28.43
N GLN A 83 16.97 24.86 28.81
CA GLN A 83 17.01 26.05 27.97
C GLN A 83 17.59 25.72 26.60
N GLY A 84 16.89 26.11 25.54
CA GLY A 84 17.30 25.85 24.16
C GLY A 84 16.76 24.52 23.56
N ASP A 85 16.12 23.69 24.37
CA ASP A 85 15.46 22.47 23.79
C ASP A 85 14.30 22.86 22.90
N VAL A 86 14.26 22.23 21.72
CA VAL A 86 13.17 22.39 20.74
C VAL A 86 12.52 21.04 20.49
N LEU A 87 11.19 21.03 20.50
CA LEU A 87 10.39 19.84 20.24
C LEU A 87 9.53 20.05 19.03
N TYR A 88 9.45 19.04 18.16
CA TYR A 88 8.66 19.05 16.94
C TYR A 88 7.50 18.05 17.07
N TYR A 89 6.30 18.58 17.19
CA TYR A 89 5.04 17.80 17.29
C TYR A 89 4.25 17.89 16.01
N ASN A 90 4.86 17.50 14.91
CA ASN A 90 4.20 17.48 13.61
C ASN A 90 3.31 16.25 13.50
N PHE A 91 2.21 16.40 12.81
CA PHE A 91 1.30 15.30 12.51
C PHE A 91 0.57 15.53 11.19
N THR A 92 0.08 14.46 10.61
CA THR A 92 -0.82 14.53 9.46
C THR A 92 -2.14 13.87 9.81
N LEU A 93 -3.22 14.46 9.30
CA LEU A 93 -4.56 13.90 9.37
C LEU A 93 -5.08 13.68 7.95
N LEU A 94 -5.64 12.51 7.72
CA LEU A 94 -6.24 12.15 6.45
C LEU A 94 -7.69 11.69 6.70
N ILE A 95 -8.64 12.45 6.18
CA ILE A 95 -10.04 12.10 6.25
C ILE A 95 -10.37 11.13 5.12
N THR A 96 -11.00 10.03 5.44
CA THR A 96 -11.37 8.97 4.48
C THR A 96 -12.85 8.62 4.60
N PRO A 97 -13.47 8.05 3.54
CA PRO A 97 -12.92 7.92 2.19
C PRO A 97 -12.97 9.25 1.43
N PHE A 98 -12.15 9.39 0.40
CA PHE A 98 -12.23 10.55 -0.51
C PHE A 98 -13.47 10.51 -1.41
N HIS A 99 -13.98 9.30 -1.64
CA HIS A 99 -15.21 9.04 -2.37
C HIS A 99 -16.07 8.04 -1.59
N PRO A 100 -17.38 8.23 -1.54
CA PRO A 100 -18.28 7.23 -0.96
C PRO A 100 -18.08 5.88 -1.64
N ILE A 101 -18.00 4.83 -0.84
CA ILE A 101 -17.86 3.47 -1.32
C ILE A 101 -19.25 2.88 -1.56
N ASN A 102 -19.46 2.33 -2.76
CA ASN A 102 -20.62 1.50 -3.02
C ASN A 102 -20.37 0.11 -2.39
N THR A 103 -20.89 -0.08 -1.19
CA THR A 103 -20.68 -1.30 -0.41
C THR A 103 -21.33 -2.52 -1.06
N ASP A 104 -22.50 -2.37 -1.67
CA ASP A 104 -23.19 -3.46 -2.34
C ASP A 104 -22.39 -3.99 -3.53
N PHE A 105 -21.88 -3.07 -4.35
CA PHE A 105 -20.95 -3.42 -5.43
C PHE A 105 -19.71 -4.11 -4.92
N GLN A 106 -19.13 -3.61 -3.84
CA GLN A 106 -17.93 -4.18 -3.24
C GLN A 106 -18.16 -5.58 -2.71
N TRP A 107 -19.27 -5.81 -2.03
CA TRP A 107 -19.66 -7.13 -1.53
C TRP A 107 -20.06 -8.11 -2.65
N ALA A 108 -20.62 -7.63 -3.74
CA ALA A 108 -20.97 -8.46 -4.90
C ALA A 108 -19.74 -8.80 -5.77
N THR A 109 -18.63 -8.06 -5.64
CA THR A 109 -17.44 -8.27 -6.46
C THR A 109 -16.62 -9.44 -5.91
N ARG A 110 -16.38 -10.44 -6.75
CA ARG A 110 -15.58 -11.62 -6.45
C ARG A 110 -14.44 -11.75 -7.44
N PHE A 111 -13.20 -11.73 -6.92
CA PHE A 111 -12.01 -11.85 -7.75
C PHE A 111 -11.55 -13.30 -7.86
N TYR A 112 -11.21 -13.70 -9.09
CA TYR A 112 -10.47 -14.92 -9.37
C TYR A 112 -9.03 -14.54 -9.77
N HIS A 113 -8.07 -14.86 -8.94
CA HIS A 113 -6.68 -14.38 -9.06
C HIS A 113 -5.78 -15.29 -9.88
N LYS A 114 -6.25 -15.77 -11.03
CA LYS A 114 -5.47 -16.65 -11.89
C LYS A 114 -5.97 -16.58 -13.33
N TYR A 115 -5.05 -16.69 -14.30
CA TYR A 115 -5.40 -17.02 -15.67
C TYR A 115 -5.92 -18.45 -15.72
N GLU A 116 -7.16 -18.64 -16.12
CA GLU A 116 -7.85 -19.93 -16.12
C GLU A 116 -8.92 -19.96 -17.19
N ASN A 117 -9.45 -21.14 -17.50
CA ASN A 117 -10.61 -21.28 -18.35
C ASN A 117 -11.80 -20.48 -17.79
N LEU A 118 -12.43 -19.68 -18.64
CA LEU A 118 -13.46 -18.73 -18.20
C LEU A 118 -14.74 -19.42 -17.67
N ASN A 119 -15.07 -20.63 -18.17
CA ASN A 119 -16.17 -21.40 -17.61
C ASN A 119 -15.86 -21.85 -16.17
N THR A 120 -14.61 -22.23 -15.90
CA THR A 120 -14.16 -22.56 -14.55
C THR A 120 -14.25 -21.32 -13.64
N VAL A 121 -13.81 -20.17 -14.13
CA VAL A 121 -13.92 -18.90 -13.39
C VAL A 121 -15.36 -18.60 -13.02
N LYS A 122 -16.27 -18.73 -13.99
CA LYS A 122 -17.71 -18.47 -13.79
C LYS A 122 -18.36 -19.49 -12.85
N ALA A 123 -17.99 -20.76 -12.95
CA ALA A 123 -18.47 -21.82 -12.05
C ALA A 123 -18.08 -21.56 -10.58
N ASN A 124 -16.98 -20.83 -10.34
CA ASN A 124 -16.59 -20.39 -9.01
C ASN A 124 -17.26 -19.07 -8.56
N SER A 125 -18.32 -18.65 -9.24
CA SER A 125 -19.09 -17.44 -8.91
C SER A 125 -18.25 -16.16 -8.90
N ALA A 126 -17.13 -16.14 -9.62
CA ALA A 126 -16.33 -14.94 -9.76
C ALA A 126 -17.00 -13.95 -10.72
N THR A 127 -16.75 -12.66 -10.48
CA THR A 127 -17.24 -11.55 -11.31
C THR A 127 -16.10 -10.81 -12.00
N VAL A 128 -14.88 -10.99 -11.51
CA VAL A 128 -13.67 -10.36 -12.04
C VAL A 128 -12.54 -11.39 -12.11
N VAL A 129 -11.88 -11.50 -13.25
CA VAL A 129 -10.62 -12.23 -13.37
C VAL A 129 -9.47 -11.26 -13.18
N ASN A 130 -8.58 -11.53 -12.25
CA ASN A 130 -7.34 -10.78 -12.08
C ASN A 130 -6.17 -11.58 -12.67
N ILE A 131 -5.68 -11.14 -13.82
CA ILE A 131 -4.62 -11.82 -14.56
C ILE A 131 -3.27 -11.38 -14.02
N HIS A 132 -2.57 -12.28 -13.35
CA HIS A 132 -1.16 -12.09 -12.99
C HIS A 132 -0.26 -12.27 -14.22
N HIS A 133 1.03 -11.98 -14.07
CA HIS A 133 2.05 -12.34 -15.05
C HIS A 133 2.43 -13.84 -14.99
N ALA A 134 3.39 -14.25 -15.79
CA ALA A 134 3.90 -15.62 -15.91
C ALA A 134 2.88 -16.62 -16.44
N ASN A 135 2.10 -16.23 -17.45
CA ASN A 135 1.21 -17.10 -18.18
C ASN A 135 1.18 -16.77 -19.69
N ALA A 136 0.46 -17.56 -20.46
CA ALA A 136 0.47 -17.49 -21.92
C ALA A 136 -0.04 -16.17 -22.53
N ILE A 137 -0.84 -15.39 -21.79
CA ILE A 137 -1.41 -14.12 -22.28
C ILE A 137 -0.81 -12.89 -21.59
N ASN A 138 -0.12 -13.08 -20.46
CA ASN A 138 0.60 -12.06 -19.74
C ASN A 138 1.91 -12.64 -19.20
N PRO A 139 2.89 -12.91 -20.06
CA PRO A 139 4.12 -13.61 -19.64
C PRO A 139 5.01 -12.75 -18.76
N TRP A 140 5.01 -11.43 -18.96
CA TRP A 140 5.99 -10.52 -18.36
C TRP A 140 5.35 -9.52 -17.40
N ILE A 141 6.03 -9.32 -16.26
CA ILE A 141 5.54 -8.40 -15.23
C ILE A 141 5.48 -6.96 -15.76
N ASN A 142 4.37 -6.30 -15.49
CA ASN A 142 4.07 -4.93 -15.89
C ASN A 142 4.21 -4.61 -17.38
N TYR A 143 4.29 -5.65 -18.22
CA TYR A 143 4.41 -5.46 -19.66
C TYR A 143 3.47 -6.38 -20.45
N PRO A 144 2.16 -6.12 -20.45
CA PRO A 144 1.16 -6.96 -21.09
C PRO A 144 1.10 -6.81 -22.62
N PHE A 145 1.96 -5.97 -23.21
CA PHE A 145 1.83 -5.54 -24.61
C PHE A 145 2.32 -6.58 -25.61
N ILE A 146 3.25 -7.46 -25.23
CA ILE A 146 3.85 -8.45 -26.14
C ILE A 146 2.80 -9.42 -26.68
N GLU A 147 1.97 -9.96 -25.78
CA GLU A 147 0.92 -10.92 -26.14
C GLU A 147 -0.48 -10.27 -26.21
N HIS A 148 -0.52 -8.98 -26.56
CA HIS A 148 -1.76 -8.19 -26.52
C HIS A 148 -2.93 -8.80 -27.31
N LYS A 149 -2.66 -9.50 -28.42
CA LYS A 149 -3.71 -10.15 -29.23
C LYS A 149 -4.36 -11.31 -28.48
N LYS A 150 -3.56 -12.17 -27.84
CA LYS A 150 -4.06 -13.27 -27.01
C LYS A 150 -4.82 -12.74 -25.81
N MET A 151 -4.26 -11.70 -25.14
CA MET A 151 -4.91 -11.07 -24.01
C MET A 151 -6.25 -10.45 -24.42
N LYS A 152 -6.30 -9.72 -25.55
CA LYS A 152 -7.55 -9.15 -26.05
C LYS A 152 -8.60 -10.24 -26.30
N SER A 153 -8.23 -11.33 -26.95
CA SER A 153 -9.16 -12.44 -27.21
C SER A 153 -9.73 -13.04 -25.92
N TYR A 154 -8.91 -13.21 -24.90
CA TYR A 154 -9.36 -13.68 -23.60
C TYR A 154 -10.31 -12.67 -22.92
N ILE A 155 -9.97 -11.38 -22.97
CA ILE A 155 -10.80 -10.30 -22.41
C ILE A 155 -12.16 -10.24 -23.11
N ASP A 156 -12.18 -10.28 -24.45
CA ASP A 156 -13.42 -10.26 -25.23
C ASP A 156 -14.30 -11.47 -24.84
N SER A 157 -13.71 -12.65 -24.74
CA SER A 157 -14.41 -13.86 -24.29
C SER A 157 -14.93 -13.74 -22.85
N ALA A 158 -14.16 -13.14 -21.94
CA ALA A 158 -14.61 -12.90 -20.57
C ALA A 158 -15.83 -11.96 -20.54
N HIS A 159 -15.81 -10.91 -21.34
CA HIS A 159 -16.91 -9.96 -21.43
C HIS A 159 -18.19 -10.62 -21.98
N THR A 160 -18.11 -11.55 -22.94
CA THR A 160 -19.30 -12.27 -23.42
C THR A 160 -19.94 -13.14 -22.33
N LEU A 161 -19.18 -13.54 -21.33
CA LEU A 161 -19.66 -14.27 -20.15
C LEU A 161 -20.08 -13.37 -18.99
N GLY A 162 -20.03 -12.04 -19.18
CA GLY A 162 -20.36 -11.06 -18.15
C GLY A 162 -19.28 -10.90 -17.07
N LEU A 163 -18.06 -11.41 -17.31
CA LEU A 163 -16.93 -11.25 -16.41
C LEU A 163 -16.17 -9.97 -16.73
N LYS A 164 -15.69 -9.29 -15.70
CA LYS A 164 -14.71 -8.19 -15.83
C LYS A 164 -13.29 -8.75 -15.78
N VAL A 165 -12.36 -8.05 -16.39
CA VAL A 165 -10.95 -8.45 -16.37
C VAL A 165 -10.11 -7.31 -15.80
N LYS A 166 -9.19 -7.68 -14.91
CA LYS A 166 -8.16 -6.80 -14.35
C LYS A 166 -6.79 -7.41 -14.64
N ILE A 167 -5.83 -6.59 -15.02
CA ILE A 167 -4.44 -7.00 -15.16
C ILE A 167 -3.71 -6.58 -13.89
N TYR A 168 -2.95 -7.51 -13.32
CA TYR A 168 -2.12 -7.23 -12.15
C TYR A 168 -0.89 -6.43 -12.57
N ASN A 169 -0.68 -5.31 -11.91
CA ASN A 169 0.50 -4.47 -12.06
C ASN A 169 1.11 -4.14 -10.70
N THR A 170 2.41 -4.01 -10.65
CA THR A 170 3.15 -3.51 -9.49
C THR A 170 3.81 -2.18 -9.83
N VAL A 171 4.11 -1.39 -8.83
CA VAL A 171 4.80 -0.09 -9.03
C VAL A 171 6.33 -0.20 -8.95
N ARG A 172 6.85 -1.39 -8.68
CA ARG A 172 8.25 -1.59 -8.33
C ARG A 172 9.09 -2.29 -9.38
N GLU A 173 8.43 -2.88 -10.35
CA GLU A 173 9.07 -3.82 -11.26
C GLU A 173 8.67 -3.52 -12.69
N LEU A 174 9.63 -3.64 -13.58
CA LEU A 174 9.42 -3.63 -15.01
C LEU A 174 10.19 -4.82 -15.59
N SER A 175 9.57 -5.55 -16.50
CA SER A 175 10.24 -6.63 -17.20
C SER A 175 11.39 -6.10 -18.05
N ASN A 176 12.49 -6.84 -18.09
CA ASN A 176 13.58 -6.59 -19.02
C ASN A 176 13.21 -6.89 -20.50
N HIS A 177 12.07 -7.53 -20.72
CA HIS A 177 11.48 -7.71 -22.06
C HIS A 177 10.70 -6.49 -22.55
N ALA A 178 10.51 -5.46 -21.70
CA ALA A 178 9.93 -4.20 -22.13
C ALA A 178 10.90 -3.49 -23.08
N TYR A 179 10.43 -3.10 -24.26
CA TYR A 179 11.26 -2.44 -25.27
C TYR A 179 11.86 -1.13 -24.76
N GLU A 180 11.18 -0.47 -23.83
CA GLU A 180 11.59 0.78 -23.23
C GLU A 180 12.69 0.62 -22.17
N THR A 181 13.00 -0.59 -21.75
CA THR A 181 13.97 -0.85 -20.66
C THR A 181 15.36 -0.28 -20.99
N PHE A 182 15.80 -0.42 -22.23
CA PHE A 182 17.14 0.08 -22.64
C PHE A 182 17.21 1.61 -22.69
N PRO A 183 16.26 2.33 -23.33
CA PRO A 183 16.21 3.78 -23.25
C PRO A 183 16.10 4.28 -21.80
N MET A 184 15.29 3.65 -20.97
CA MET A 184 15.13 4.04 -19.57
C MET A 184 16.43 3.85 -18.76
N ARG A 185 17.21 2.79 -19.03
CA ARG A 185 18.50 2.59 -18.38
C ARG A 185 19.52 3.67 -18.71
N SER A 186 19.46 4.28 -19.90
CA SER A 186 20.36 5.37 -20.27
C SER A 186 20.17 6.63 -19.44
N LEU A 187 18.99 6.77 -18.79
CA LEU A 187 18.70 7.87 -17.88
C LEU A 187 19.29 7.64 -16.46
N GLY A 188 20.00 6.54 -16.26
CA GLY A 188 20.65 6.23 -14.99
C GLY A 188 19.65 6.11 -13.84
N HIS A 189 19.96 6.74 -12.71
CA HIS A 189 19.14 6.67 -11.51
C HIS A 189 17.97 7.67 -11.48
N GLU A 190 17.70 8.37 -12.56
CA GLU A 190 16.56 9.26 -12.65
C GLU A 190 15.23 8.49 -12.56
N ILE A 191 15.19 7.29 -13.17
CA ILE A 191 14.00 6.44 -13.20
C ILE A 191 14.16 5.19 -12.34
N TYR A 192 15.35 4.61 -12.30
CA TYR A 192 15.64 3.41 -11.51
C TYR A 192 16.14 3.76 -10.11
N SER A 193 15.67 3.04 -9.11
CA SER A 193 16.22 3.13 -7.77
C SER A 193 17.71 2.78 -7.78
N PRO A 194 18.55 3.49 -6.99
CA PRO A 194 19.94 3.13 -6.82
C PRO A 194 20.05 1.77 -6.12
N GLY A 195 21.00 0.95 -6.55
CA GLY A 195 21.22 -0.37 -5.99
C GLY A 195 21.35 -1.45 -7.05
N GLN A 196 21.58 -2.66 -6.60
CA GLN A 196 21.79 -3.79 -7.52
C GLN A 196 20.51 -4.21 -8.26
N GLY A 197 19.35 -3.70 -7.83
CA GLY A 197 18.09 -4.21 -8.29
C GLY A 197 17.91 -5.67 -7.88
N GLY A 198 16.71 -6.17 -8.04
CA GLY A 198 16.49 -7.56 -7.72
C GLY A 198 15.59 -8.17 -8.74
N GLY A 199 15.89 -9.30 -9.17
CA GLY A 199 15.04 -10.05 -9.94
C GLY A 199 15.19 -10.02 -11.38
N TYR A 200 14.89 -10.82 -11.94
CA TYR A 200 15.15 -11.38 -12.98
C TYR A 200 14.34 -12.21 -13.73
N SER A 201 14.65 -12.49 -14.80
CA SER A 201 14.30 -13.38 -15.88
C SER A 201 13.49 -12.77 -16.93
#